data_c38dc6835bb0f0b69dbad1a776f92ee5
#
_entry.id   c38dc6835bb0f0b69dbad1a776f92ee5
#
_cell.length_a   1.000
_cell.length_b   1.000
_cell.length_c   1.000
_cell.angle_alpha   90.00
_cell.angle_beta   90.00
_cell.angle_gamma   90.00
#
_symmetry.space_group_name_H-M   'P 1'
#
loop_
_entity.id
_entity.type
_entity.pdbx_description
1 polymer ?
#
loop_
_entity_poly.entity_id
_entity_poly.type
_entity_poly.pdbx_seq_one_letter_code
_entity_poly.pdbx_strand_id
1 'polypeptide(L)'
;MKDFDITLLLRSLFLFLCLSSLIIFGGCATLPRFEEMVQRLDVEKEKTPEVIGPHGTLSPKISKAVMERLKRQEGSTDILERQIALIESISGAPLVAGNKVTLLIDGPATYAAMFGAIQNAKDHINLETYIFEDDEVGRKFADLLLQKQSEGVQVNLIYDSVGCSNTPAAFFQRLRDGGILALEYNPINPAKARKKWLLTNRDHRKILIVDGSVAFTGGVNISRVYSSSSLSGEHRGKSMNEAWRDTHVQIEGPAVAELQKLFFDTWAREKGPELSKRDYFPALKREGRDLMEVVGSTPGQENRITYIMYVSAFIYAQNFIYLTNPYFVPDKQTVTALTDAARHGVDVKIILPGISDETTAFYAGRSHYTHLLKSGVKLYERRAGMLHAKTAVIDGVWSTVGSTNMDLWSFLRNDEVNAVILGRDFATEMEAMFEKDVTESNQIYLEQWGKRPLSERIKEWLTRLLQYWL
;
A
#
# COMPACT_ATOMS: atom_id res chain seq x y z
N MET A 1 -13.23 -47.43 -10.16
CA MET A 1 -13.44 -46.33 -11.12
C MET A 1 -14.61 -45.55 -10.58
N LYS A 2 -14.36 -44.35 -10.06
CA LYS A 2 -15.45 -43.45 -9.58
C LYS A 2 -15.96 -42.70 -10.79
N ASP A 3 -17.25 -42.82 -11.04
CA ASP A 3 -17.94 -42.13 -12.13
C ASP A 3 -17.71 -40.61 -11.99
N PHE A 4 -17.11 -40.05 -13.01
CA PHE A 4 -16.84 -38.61 -13.12
C PHE A 4 -18.14 -37.93 -13.51
N ASP A 5 -18.77 -37.22 -12.56
CA ASP A 5 -20.07 -36.58 -12.77
C ASP A 5 -19.91 -35.35 -13.70
N ILE A 6 -20.05 -35.61 -14.99
CA ILE A 6 -20.02 -34.62 -16.08
C ILE A 6 -21.05 -33.49 -15.84
N THR A 7 -22.17 -33.81 -15.16
CA THR A 7 -23.24 -32.84 -14.85
C THR A 7 -22.78 -31.77 -13.84
N LEU A 8 -21.94 -32.16 -12.89
CA LEU A 8 -21.35 -31.20 -11.90
C LEU A 8 -20.36 -30.26 -12.58
N LEU A 9 -19.56 -30.80 -13.51
CA LEU A 9 -18.60 -30.01 -14.29
C LEU A 9 -19.29 -28.99 -15.22
N LEU A 10 -20.36 -29.40 -15.89
CA LEU A 10 -21.16 -28.55 -16.77
C LEU A 10 -21.93 -27.48 -16.00
N ARG A 11 -22.42 -27.77 -14.79
CA ARG A 11 -23.03 -26.77 -13.91
C ARG A 11 -22.02 -25.76 -13.39
N SER A 12 -20.83 -26.20 -13.01
CA SER A 12 -19.74 -25.29 -12.58
C SER A 12 -19.27 -24.40 -13.74
N LEU A 13 -19.14 -24.95 -14.95
CA LEU A 13 -18.78 -24.20 -16.15
C LEU A 13 -19.87 -23.20 -16.56
N PHE A 14 -21.14 -23.57 -16.44
CA PHE A 14 -22.29 -22.71 -16.74
C PHE A 14 -22.42 -21.57 -15.71
N LEU A 15 -22.22 -21.87 -14.42
CA LEU A 15 -22.15 -20.84 -13.37
C LEU A 15 -20.99 -19.88 -13.59
N PHE A 16 -19.82 -20.40 -13.99
CA PHE A 16 -18.63 -19.60 -14.31
C PHE A 16 -18.87 -18.71 -15.55
N LEU A 17 -19.53 -19.24 -16.59
CA LEU A 17 -19.91 -18.45 -17.78
C LEU A 17 -21.00 -17.42 -17.48
N CYS A 18 -21.96 -17.71 -16.61
CA CYS A 18 -22.97 -16.75 -16.18
C CYS A 18 -22.40 -15.66 -15.26
N LEU A 19 -21.50 -16.01 -14.35
CA LEU A 19 -20.76 -15.00 -13.55
C LEU A 19 -19.85 -14.14 -14.43
N SER A 20 -19.14 -14.73 -15.40
CA SER A 20 -18.29 -13.99 -16.32
C SER A 20 -19.09 -13.05 -17.24
N SER A 21 -20.30 -13.42 -17.68
CA SER A 21 -21.15 -12.55 -18.49
C SER A 21 -21.75 -11.37 -17.71
N LEU A 22 -22.03 -11.53 -16.41
CA LEU A 22 -22.46 -10.41 -15.53
C LEU A 22 -21.34 -9.40 -15.23
N ILE A 23 -20.08 -9.82 -15.34
CA ILE A 23 -18.90 -8.98 -15.09
C ILE A 23 -18.52 -8.14 -16.34
N ILE A 24 -18.95 -8.54 -17.54
CA ILE A 24 -18.65 -7.85 -18.82
C ILE A 24 -19.36 -6.50 -18.97
N PHE A 25 -20.40 -6.21 -18.17
CA PHE A 25 -21.13 -4.93 -18.23
C PHE A 25 -20.65 -3.85 -17.24
N GLY A 26 -19.63 -4.12 -16.41
CA GLY A 26 -18.93 -3.07 -15.69
C GLY A 26 -17.97 -2.35 -16.65
N GLY A 27 -18.22 -1.08 -16.95
CA GLY A 27 -17.39 -0.28 -17.87
C GLY A 27 -15.90 -0.53 -17.64
N CYS A 28 -15.16 -0.77 -18.71
CA CYS A 28 -13.71 -1.03 -18.68
C CYS A 28 -12.99 0.18 -18.08
N ALA A 29 -12.77 0.17 -16.77
CA ALA A 29 -11.87 1.14 -16.16
C ALA A 29 -10.45 0.83 -16.66
N THR A 30 -9.88 1.75 -17.43
CA THR A 30 -8.54 1.62 -17.99
C THR A 30 -7.56 2.47 -17.19
N LEU A 31 -6.31 2.01 -17.12
CA LEU A 31 -5.23 2.84 -16.61
C LEU A 31 -4.94 3.98 -17.59
N PRO A 32 -4.68 5.20 -17.10
CA PRO A 32 -4.34 6.32 -17.96
C PRO A 32 -2.99 6.08 -18.64
N ARG A 33 -2.82 6.60 -19.86
CA ARG A 33 -1.50 6.63 -20.49
C ARG A 33 -0.69 7.76 -19.89
N PHE A 34 0.48 7.43 -19.38
CA PHE A 34 1.36 8.38 -18.71
C PHE A 34 1.68 9.59 -19.61
N GLU A 35 2.06 9.34 -20.86
CA GLU A 35 2.38 10.39 -21.83
C GLU A 35 1.21 11.34 -22.09
N GLU A 36 0.00 10.80 -22.27
CA GLU A 36 -1.21 11.60 -22.49
C GLU A 36 -1.56 12.44 -21.26
N MET A 37 -1.31 11.89 -20.05
CA MET A 37 -1.59 12.60 -18.82
C MET A 37 -0.61 13.75 -18.60
N VAL A 38 0.69 13.53 -18.81
CA VAL A 38 1.71 14.59 -18.72
C VAL A 38 1.43 15.71 -19.74
N GLN A 39 1.00 15.36 -20.96
CA GLN A 39 0.62 16.37 -21.97
C GLN A 39 -0.63 17.18 -21.58
N ARG A 40 -1.65 16.52 -20.99
CA ARG A 40 -2.89 17.22 -20.56
C ARG A 40 -2.66 18.20 -19.42
N LEU A 41 -1.71 17.90 -18.55
CA LEU A 41 -1.48 18.69 -17.34
C LEU A 41 -0.67 19.94 -17.62
N ASP A 42 -0.11 20.07 -18.86
CA ASP A 42 0.77 21.19 -19.25
C ASP A 42 1.68 21.57 -18.04
N VAL A 43 2.39 20.53 -17.51
CA VAL A 43 3.17 20.67 -16.30
C VAL A 43 4.14 21.81 -16.52
N GLU A 44 3.78 22.99 -16.07
CA GLU A 44 4.65 24.16 -16.08
C GLU A 44 5.97 23.73 -15.43
N LYS A 45 7.00 23.61 -16.26
CA LYS A 45 8.32 23.07 -15.89
C LYS A 45 8.98 23.82 -14.71
N GLU A 46 8.35 24.87 -14.21
CA GLU A 46 8.92 25.79 -13.20
C GLU A 46 8.02 26.00 -11.95
N LYS A 47 6.87 25.29 -11.83
CA LYS A 47 6.04 25.50 -10.64
C LYS A 47 6.70 24.85 -9.43
N THR A 48 7.13 25.68 -8.48
CA THR A 48 7.63 25.18 -7.19
C THR A 48 6.49 24.52 -6.42
N PRO A 49 6.64 23.27 -5.96
CA PRO A 49 5.62 22.59 -5.17
C PRO A 49 5.21 23.40 -3.93
N GLU A 50 3.94 23.34 -3.59
CA GLU A 50 3.43 23.92 -2.36
C GLU A 50 3.91 23.09 -1.16
N VAL A 51 4.49 23.74 -0.17
CA VAL A 51 4.95 23.06 1.03
C VAL A 51 4.11 23.51 2.22
N ILE A 52 3.53 22.54 2.93
CA ILE A 52 2.85 22.78 4.22
C ILE A 52 3.86 22.60 5.36
N GLY A 53 3.85 23.53 6.30
CA GLY A 53 4.58 23.45 7.56
C GLY A 53 3.64 23.34 8.75
N PRO A 54 4.18 23.35 9.98
CA PRO A 54 3.38 23.27 11.22
C PRO A 54 2.28 24.31 11.38
N HIS A 55 2.45 25.48 10.73
CA HIS A 55 1.52 26.61 10.83
C HIS A 55 0.73 26.87 9.54
N GLY A 56 0.62 25.86 8.68
CA GLY A 56 -0.07 25.93 7.39
C GLY A 56 0.87 26.10 6.20
N THR A 57 0.31 26.49 5.06
CA THR A 57 1.05 26.65 3.80
C THR A 57 2.18 27.67 3.92
N LEU A 58 3.38 27.26 3.53
CA LEU A 58 4.55 28.12 3.49
C LEU A 58 4.45 29.09 2.31
N SER A 59 5.05 30.29 2.46
CA SER A 59 5.11 31.22 1.34
C SER A 59 5.90 30.62 0.16
N PRO A 60 5.62 31.00 -1.10
CA PRO A 60 6.34 30.48 -2.28
C PRO A 60 7.86 30.60 -2.17
N LYS A 61 8.34 31.69 -1.55
CA LYS A 61 9.77 31.89 -1.30
C LYS A 61 10.36 30.84 -0.35
N ILE A 62 9.62 30.48 0.70
CA ILE A 62 10.06 29.46 1.67
C ILE A 62 9.95 28.07 1.06
N SER A 63 8.86 27.76 0.36
CA SER A 63 8.69 26.49 -0.38
C SER A 63 9.84 26.27 -1.36
N LYS A 64 10.19 27.30 -2.15
CA LYS A 64 11.35 27.25 -3.03
C LYS A 64 12.66 26.98 -2.27
N ALA A 65 12.87 27.66 -1.14
CA ALA A 65 14.07 27.44 -0.32
C ALA A 65 14.15 26.02 0.26
N VAL A 66 13.03 25.42 0.63
CA VAL A 66 12.95 24.00 1.06
C VAL A 66 13.39 23.08 -0.06
N MET A 67 12.83 23.24 -1.26
CA MET A 67 13.18 22.42 -2.43
C MET A 67 14.64 22.61 -2.86
N GLU A 68 15.13 23.84 -2.90
CA GLU A 68 16.55 24.11 -3.21
C GLU A 68 17.50 23.54 -2.15
N ARG A 69 17.11 23.53 -0.88
CA ARG A 69 17.87 22.87 0.17
C ARG A 69 17.93 21.37 -0.07
N LEU A 70 16.79 20.71 -0.35
CA LEU A 70 16.72 19.30 -0.67
C LEU A 70 17.65 18.98 -1.84
N LYS A 71 17.53 19.70 -2.97
CA LYS A 71 18.38 19.53 -4.16
C LYS A 71 19.89 19.72 -3.85
N ARG A 72 20.25 20.66 -2.99
CA ARG A 72 21.66 20.86 -2.60
C ARG A 72 22.21 19.73 -1.73
N GLN A 73 21.36 19.13 -0.90
CA GLN A 73 21.77 18.05 -0.01
C GLN A 73 21.85 16.70 -0.76
N GLU A 74 20.91 16.47 -1.65
CA GLU A 74 20.69 15.15 -2.31
C GLU A 74 21.23 15.10 -3.73
N GLY A 75 21.56 16.22 -4.33
CA GLY A 75 21.78 16.36 -5.77
C GLY A 75 20.47 16.66 -6.52
N SER A 76 20.59 17.21 -7.73
CA SER A 76 19.45 17.42 -8.60
C SER A 76 19.14 16.12 -9.33
N THR A 77 17.93 15.57 -9.14
CA THR A 77 17.44 14.39 -9.84
C THR A 77 16.11 14.70 -10.50
N ASP A 78 15.79 14.03 -11.61
CA ASP A 78 14.50 14.19 -12.30
C ASP A 78 13.31 13.87 -11.38
N ILE A 79 13.50 12.98 -10.39
CA ILE A 79 12.50 12.70 -9.35
C ILE A 79 12.20 13.96 -8.56
N LEU A 80 13.21 14.65 -8.03
CA LEU A 80 13.01 15.85 -7.23
C LEU A 80 12.53 17.06 -8.04
N GLU A 81 12.76 17.07 -9.35
CA GLU A 81 12.40 18.19 -10.20
C GLU A 81 11.06 18.02 -10.90
N ARG A 82 10.72 16.81 -11.30
CA ARG A 82 9.61 16.54 -12.21
C ARG A 82 8.52 15.68 -11.59
N GLN A 83 8.89 14.59 -10.88
CA GLN A 83 7.91 13.65 -10.34
C GLN A 83 7.09 14.29 -9.22
N ILE A 84 7.72 15.03 -8.30
CA ILE A 84 7.02 15.70 -7.20
C ILE A 84 6.02 16.74 -7.73
N ALA A 85 6.44 17.59 -8.67
CA ALA A 85 5.55 18.58 -9.27
C ALA A 85 4.37 17.93 -10.02
N LEU A 86 4.63 16.79 -10.67
CA LEU A 86 3.59 16.01 -11.35
C LEU A 86 2.57 15.47 -10.33
N ILE A 87 3.03 14.85 -9.25
CA ILE A 87 2.14 14.26 -8.24
C ILE A 87 1.29 15.33 -7.57
N GLU A 88 1.87 16.46 -7.16
CA GLU A 88 1.12 17.58 -6.60
C GLU A 88 0.02 18.07 -7.57
N SER A 89 0.35 18.23 -8.85
CA SER A 89 -0.60 18.73 -9.86
C SER A 89 -1.79 17.79 -10.09
N ILE A 90 -1.57 16.48 -9.89
CA ILE A 90 -2.60 15.44 -10.12
C ILE A 90 -3.43 15.17 -8.86
N SER A 91 -2.78 15.08 -7.72
CA SER A 91 -3.41 14.68 -6.45
C SER A 91 -3.93 15.84 -5.64
N GLY A 92 -3.31 17.01 -5.80
CA GLY A 92 -3.43 18.09 -4.83
C GLY A 92 -2.81 17.74 -3.47
N ALA A 93 -2.09 16.60 -3.35
CA ALA A 93 -1.39 16.22 -2.14
C ALA A 93 -0.18 17.15 -1.96
N PRO A 94 -0.11 17.93 -0.87
CA PRO A 94 0.97 18.86 -0.67
C PRO A 94 2.21 18.14 -0.15
N LEU A 95 3.37 18.72 -0.40
CA LEU A 95 4.58 18.40 0.35
C LEU A 95 4.44 18.89 1.79
N VAL A 96 4.71 18.05 2.76
CA VAL A 96 4.59 18.39 4.19
C VAL A 96 5.95 18.31 4.86
N ALA A 97 6.40 19.43 5.41
CA ALA A 97 7.70 19.56 6.07
C ALA A 97 7.58 19.55 7.60
N GLY A 98 8.62 19.07 8.27
CA GLY A 98 8.71 19.10 9.73
C GLY A 98 8.26 17.84 10.41
N ASN A 99 8.20 16.75 9.67
CA ASN A 99 7.82 15.43 10.19
C ASN A 99 9.04 14.69 10.75
N LYS A 100 8.74 13.72 11.62
CA LYS A 100 9.63 12.62 11.99
C LYS A 100 8.96 11.34 11.54
N VAL A 101 9.63 10.62 10.64
CA VAL A 101 9.16 9.32 10.12
C VAL A 101 10.08 8.24 10.67
N THR A 102 9.49 7.23 11.30
CA THR A 102 10.22 6.08 11.85
C THR A 102 9.84 4.83 11.07
N LEU A 103 10.84 4.16 10.49
CA LEU A 103 10.66 2.92 9.76
C LEU A 103 10.40 1.78 10.75
N LEU A 104 9.31 1.05 10.57
CA LEU A 104 8.92 -0.10 11.38
C LEU A 104 9.00 -1.37 10.54
N ILE A 105 10.00 -2.17 10.82
CA ILE A 105 10.26 -3.42 10.08
C ILE A 105 9.57 -4.56 10.81
N ASP A 106 8.66 -5.24 10.10
CA ASP A 106 7.82 -6.32 10.58
C ASP A 106 6.75 -5.97 11.64
N GLY A 107 5.85 -6.91 11.84
CA GLY A 107 4.71 -6.76 12.73
C GLY A 107 5.08 -6.52 14.19
N PRO A 108 6.07 -7.20 14.80
CA PRO A 108 6.44 -6.97 16.19
C PRO A 108 6.81 -5.52 16.50
N ALA A 109 7.64 -4.88 15.66
CA ALA A 109 7.99 -3.47 15.82
C ALA A 109 6.77 -2.56 15.62
N THR A 110 5.96 -2.86 14.60
CA THR A 110 4.74 -2.12 14.28
C THR A 110 3.73 -2.20 15.42
N TYR A 111 3.44 -3.40 15.91
CA TYR A 111 2.46 -3.57 17.00
C TYR A 111 2.94 -2.97 18.32
N ALA A 112 4.23 -3.08 18.64
CA ALA A 112 4.77 -2.43 19.84
C ALA A 112 4.58 -0.92 19.81
N ALA A 113 4.87 -0.28 18.66
CA ALA A 113 4.68 1.15 18.47
C ALA A 113 3.20 1.54 18.51
N MET A 114 2.32 0.80 17.81
CA MET A 114 0.87 1.05 17.80
C MET A 114 0.26 0.90 19.21
N PHE A 115 0.58 -0.19 19.94
CA PHE A 115 0.11 -0.38 21.31
C PHE A 115 0.57 0.75 22.22
N GLY A 116 1.84 1.17 22.11
CA GLY A 116 2.35 2.30 22.88
C GLY A 116 1.59 3.60 22.61
N ALA A 117 1.29 3.90 21.33
CA ALA A 117 0.51 5.07 20.96
C ALA A 117 -0.94 4.98 21.50
N ILE A 118 -1.62 3.85 21.29
CA ILE A 118 -3.00 3.64 21.77
C ILE A 118 -3.08 3.75 23.31
N GLN A 119 -2.15 3.14 24.05
CA GLN A 119 -2.10 3.23 25.52
C GLN A 119 -2.01 4.67 26.02
N ASN A 120 -1.29 5.53 25.29
CA ASN A 120 -1.09 6.94 25.64
C ASN A 120 -2.17 7.89 25.11
N ALA A 121 -3.15 7.38 24.34
CA ALA A 121 -4.24 8.17 23.77
C ALA A 121 -5.06 8.88 24.86
N LYS A 122 -5.45 10.14 24.59
CA LYS A 122 -6.18 11.01 25.53
C LYS A 122 -7.49 11.56 24.98
N ASP A 123 -7.59 11.75 23.65
CA ASP A 123 -8.73 12.39 23.02
C ASP A 123 -9.47 11.45 22.07
N HIS A 124 -8.78 10.93 21.05
CA HIS A 124 -9.41 10.06 20.06
C HIS A 124 -8.41 9.08 19.41
N ILE A 125 -8.96 7.99 18.88
CA ILE A 125 -8.27 6.98 18.07
C ILE A 125 -9.09 6.75 16.80
N ASN A 126 -8.48 6.92 15.65
CA ASN A 126 -9.06 6.60 14.35
C ASN A 126 -8.27 5.43 13.74
N LEU A 127 -8.94 4.32 13.49
CA LEU A 127 -8.35 3.10 12.94
C LEU A 127 -9.10 2.72 11.65
N GLU A 128 -8.39 2.59 10.54
CA GLU A 128 -8.87 2.11 9.24
C GLU A 128 -8.02 0.92 8.84
N THR A 129 -8.63 -0.25 8.60
CA THR A 129 -7.88 -1.47 8.32
C THR A 129 -8.59 -2.40 7.36
N TYR A 130 -7.83 -3.08 6.49
CA TYR A 130 -8.36 -4.09 5.58
C TYR A 130 -8.71 -5.38 6.31
N ILE A 131 -7.78 -5.89 7.15
CA ILE A 131 -7.98 -7.12 7.94
C ILE A 131 -7.90 -6.79 9.43
N PHE A 132 -8.90 -7.26 10.18
CA PHE A 132 -8.93 -7.27 11.63
C PHE A 132 -9.47 -8.63 12.07
N GLU A 133 -8.57 -9.56 12.41
CA GLU A 133 -8.92 -10.93 12.76
C GLU A 133 -9.32 -11.10 14.22
N ASP A 134 -10.20 -12.07 14.51
CA ASP A 134 -10.51 -12.51 15.88
C ASP A 134 -9.50 -13.55 16.36
N ASP A 135 -8.22 -13.18 16.39
CA ASP A 135 -7.12 -13.98 16.88
C ASP A 135 -6.47 -13.35 18.14
N GLU A 136 -5.33 -13.86 18.57
CA GLU A 136 -4.64 -13.35 19.76
C GLU A 136 -4.29 -11.86 19.62
N VAL A 137 -3.77 -11.45 18.46
CA VAL A 137 -3.38 -10.06 18.18
C VAL A 137 -4.60 -9.17 18.08
N GLY A 138 -5.60 -9.59 17.30
CA GLY A 138 -6.82 -8.82 17.13
C GLY A 138 -7.60 -8.63 18.42
N ARG A 139 -7.68 -9.67 19.28
CA ARG A 139 -8.30 -9.54 20.59
C ARG A 139 -7.55 -8.56 21.48
N LYS A 140 -6.21 -8.57 21.45
CA LYS A 140 -5.41 -7.62 22.23
C LYS A 140 -5.64 -6.18 21.77
N PHE A 141 -5.73 -5.92 20.45
CA PHE A 141 -6.13 -4.61 19.93
C PHE A 141 -7.55 -4.25 20.38
N ALA A 142 -8.52 -5.15 20.22
CA ALA A 142 -9.91 -4.93 20.59
C ALA A 142 -10.07 -4.58 22.09
N ASP A 143 -9.39 -5.33 22.96
CA ASP A 143 -9.43 -5.12 24.41
C ASP A 143 -8.86 -3.75 24.78
N LEU A 144 -7.72 -3.36 24.18
CA LEU A 144 -7.09 -2.07 24.44
C LEU A 144 -7.95 -0.91 23.91
N LEU A 145 -8.56 -1.04 22.73
CA LEU A 145 -9.46 -0.03 22.17
C LEU A 145 -10.72 0.13 23.04
N LEU A 146 -11.30 -0.98 23.53
CA LEU A 146 -12.43 -0.96 24.46
C LEU A 146 -12.06 -0.31 25.81
N GLN A 147 -10.87 -0.61 26.33
CA GLN A 147 -10.36 0.03 27.53
C GLN A 147 -10.27 1.55 27.33
N LYS A 148 -9.65 2.02 26.22
CA LYS A 148 -9.51 3.45 25.93
C LYS A 148 -10.87 4.12 25.75
N GLN A 149 -11.83 3.46 25.07
CA GLN A 149 -13.20 3.96 24.95
C GLN A 149 -13.85 4.12 26.34
N SER A 150 -13.67 3.17 27.25
CA SER A 150 -14.19 3.25 28.62
C SER A 150 -13.53 4.36 29.48
N GLU A 151 -12.30 4.73 29.15
CA GLU A 151 -11.56 5.84 29.74
C GLU A 151 -11.99 7.21 29.16
N GLY A 152 -12.93 7.25 28.20
CA GLY A 152 -13.45 8.46 27.59
C GLY A 152 -12.74 8.90 26.30
N VAL A 153 -11.77 8.12 25.81
CA VAL A 153 -11.17 8.33 24.48
C VAL A 153 -12.15 7.87 23.41
N GLN A 154 -12.44 8.72 22.42
CA GLN A 154 -13.33 8.33 21.33
C GLN A 154 -12.61 7.42 20.34
N VAL A 155 -13.12 6.21 20.14
CA VAL A 155 -12.58 5.27 19.16
C VAL A 155 -13.50 5.16 17.95
N ASN A 156 -12.94 5.41 16.76
CA ASN A 156 -13.60 5.28 15.47
C ASN A 156 -12.86 4.24 14.64
N LEU A 157 -13.58 3.23 14.16
CA LEU A 157 -13.03 2.11 13.39
C LEU A 157 -13.70 2.02 12.02
N ILE A 158 -12.90 1.94 10.96
CA ILE A 158 -13.33 1.49 9.62
C ILE A 158 -12.68 0.12 9.37
N TYR A 159 -13.48 -0.86 8.95
CA TYR A 159 -12.96 -2.18 8.58
C TYR A 159 -13.60 -2.64 7.27
N ASP A 160 -12.79 -3.26 6.39
CA ASP A 160 -13.28 -3.76 5.10
C ASP A 160 -14.09 -5.05 5.29
N SER A 161 -15.24 -5.14 4.64
CA SER A 161 -16.15 -6.28 4.80
C SER A 161 -15.64 -7.58 4.19
N VAL A 162 -14.80 -7.51 3.13
CA VAL A 162 -14.18 -8.69 2.48
C VAL A 162 -12.93 -9.09 3.24
N GLY A 163 -12.05 -8.15 3.55
CA GLY A 163 -10.85 -8.40 4.32
C GLY A 163 -11.14 -8.98 5.71
N CYS A 164 -12.26 -8.59 6.31
CA CYS A 164 -12.72 -9.11 7.60
C CYS A 164 -13.77 -10.23 7.50
N SER A 165 -13.96 -10.86 6.33
CA SER A 165 -15.01 -11.89 6.13
C SER A 165 -14.84 -13.13 7.02
N ASN A 166 -13.62 -13.43 7.44
CA ASN A 166 -13.31 -14.52 8.36
C ASN A 166 -13.52 -14.15 9.83
N THR A 167 -13.73 -12.87 10.15
CA THR A 167 -13.92 -12.39 11.52
C THR A 167 -15.40 -12.47 11.86
N PRO A 168 -15.78 -13.16 12.96
CA PRO A 168 -17.18 -13.29 13.36
C PRO A 168 -17.84 -11.93 13.58
N ALA A 169 -19.08 -11.76 13.12
CA ALA A 169 -19.85 -10.52 13.33
C ALA A 169 -19.97 -10.15 14.82
N ALA A 170 -19.98 -11.14 15.72
CA ALA A 170 -19.97 -10.94 17.17
C ALA A 170 -18.74 -10.18 17.68
N PHE A 171 -17.58 -10.32 17.02
CA PHE A 171 -16.37 -9.57 17.35
C PHE A 171 -16.59 -8.05 17.18
N PHE A 172 -17.10 -7.63 16.03
CA PHE A 172 -17.40 -6.22 15.79
C PHE A 172 -18.61 -5.73 16.59
N GLN A 173 -19.57 -6.62 16.88
CA GLN A 173 -20.71 -6.27 17.75
C GLN A 173 -20.22 -5.96 19.16
N ARG A 174 -19.29 -6.74 19.71
CA ARG A 174 -18.65 -6.47 21.01
C ARG A 174 -18.02 -5.06 21.05
N LEU A 175 -17.34 -4.64 19.97
CA LEU A 175 -16.75 -3.30 19.89
C LEU A 175 -17.83 -2.22 19.92
N ARG A 176 -18.94 -2.41 19.18
CA ARG A 176 -20.08 -1.47 19.16
C ARG A 176 -20.78 -1.40 20.51
N ASP A 177 -21.00 -2.54 21.16
CA ASP A 177 -21.62 -2.63 22.49
C ASP A 177 -20.78 -1.91 23.54
N GLY A 178 -19.45 -1.88 23.35
CA GLY A 178 -18.50 -1.12 24.18
C GLY A 178 -18.40 0.37 23.81
N GLY A 179 -19.23 0.87 22.87
CA GLY A 179 -19.30 2.29 22.51
C GLY A 179 -18.36 2.73 21.39
N ILE A 180 -17.61 1.80 20.77
CA ILE A 180 -16.76 2.11 19.61
C ILE A 180 -17.64 2.32 18.38
N LEU A 181 -17.40 3.40 17.63
CA LEU A 181 -18.05 3.64 16.35
C LEU A 181 -17.38 2.79 15.26
N ALA A 182 -17.93 1.59 14.99
CA ALA A 182 -17.37 0.66 14.02
C ALA A 182 -18.18 0.65 12.71
N LEU A 183 -17.56 1.18 11.64
CA LEU A 183 -18.10 1.32 10.29
C LEU A 183 -17.60 0.18 9.40
N GLU A 184 -18.54 -0.60 8.84
CA GLU A 184 -18.27 -1.61 7.84
C GLU A 184 -18.14 -0.96 6.46
N TYR A 185 -16.94 -1.00 5.87
CA TYR A 185 -16.71 -0.50 4.52
C TYR A 185 -17.27 -1.46 3.48
N ASN A 186 -18.05 -0.90 2.56
CA ASN A 186 -18.63 -1.58 1.39
C ASN A 186 -19.15 -3.00 1.68
N PRO A 187 -20.23 -3.14 2.49
CA PRO A 187 -20.73 -4.43 2.98
C PRO A 187 -20.97 -5.44 1.88
N ILE A 188 -20.60 -6.72 2.09
CA ILE A 188 -20.88 -7.82 1.18
C ILE A 188 -22.39 -8.07 1.07
N ASN A 189 -23.14 -7.85 2.15
CA ASN A 189 -24.59 -8.05 2.17
C ASN A 189 -25.30 -7.00 1.29
N PRO A 190 -25.96 -7.40 0.18
CA PRO A 190 -26.63 -6.48 -0.72
C PRO A 190 -27.73 -5.63 -0.04
N ALA A 191 -28.35 -6.14 1.04
CA ALA A 191 -29.36 -5.39 1.80
C ALA A 191 -28.76 -4.18 2.52
N LYS A 192 -27.48 -4.13 2.75
CA LYS A 192 -26.72 -3.00 3.31
C LYS A 192 -26.05 -2.16 2.22
N ALA A 193 -26.18 -2.56 0.93
CA ALA A 193 -25.51 -1.91 -0.19
C ALA A 193 -25.96 -0.45 -0.34
N ARG A 194 -24.99 0.42 -0.67
CA ARG A 194 -25.19 1.86 -0.85
C ARG A 194 -25.22 2.24 -2.33
N LYS A 195 -25.65 3.47 -2.67
CA LYS A 195 -25.54 3.97 -4.04
C LYS A 195 -24.10 3.83 -4.55
N LYS A 196 -23.93 3.34 -5.78
CA LYS A 196 -22.64 3.03 -6.42
C LYS A 196 -21.89 1.87 -5.78
N TRP A 197 -22.58 0.98 -5.05
CA TRP A 197 -21.98 -0.21 -4.50
C TRP A 197 -21.41 -1.11 -5.61
N LEU A 198 -20.12 -1.38 -5.55
CA LEU A 198 -19.41 -2.35 -6.39
C LEU A 198 -18.66 -3.29 -5.47
N LEU A 199 -19.01 -4.56 -5.48
CA LEU A 199 -18.41 -5.59 -4.62
C LEU A 199 -16.87 -5.63 -4.73
N THR A 200 -16.35 -5.24 -5.89
CA THR A 200 -14.92 -5.22 -6.19
C THR A 200 -14.15 -4.06 -5.55
N ASN A 201 -14.83 -3.01 -5.10
CA ASN A 201 -14.15 -1.88 -4.46
C ASN A 201 -13.86 -2.23 -3.00
N ARG A 202 -12.58 -2.14 -2.61
CA ARG A 202 -12.13 -2.51 -1.26
C ARG A 202 -11.36 -1.38 -0.61
N ASP A 203 -11.43 -1.31 0.70
CA ASP A 203 -10.58 -0.42 1.49
C ASP A 203 -9.32 -1.19 1.89
N HIS A 204 -8.25 -0.96 1.13
CA HIS A 204 -6.99 -1.65 1.39
C HIS A 204 -6.01 -0.78 2.20
N ARG A 205 -6.45 0.39 2.70
CA ARG A 205 -5.66 1.24 3.58
C ARG A 205 -5.46 0.58 4.95
N LYS A 206 -4.36 0.91 5.60
CA LYS A 206 -4.04 0.57 6.98
C LYS A 206 -3.55 1.85 7.63
N ILE A 207 -4.43 2.52 8.35
CA ILE A 207 -4.18 3.81 8.98
C ILE A 207 -4.57 3.71 10.45
N LEU A 208 -3.68 4.08 11.35
CA LEU A 208 -3.99 4.35 12.76
C LEU A 208 -3.57 5.77 13.06
N ILE A 209 -4.46 6.56 13.65
CA ILE A 209 -4.17 7.92 14.11
C ILE A 209 -4.58 8.03 15.56
N VAL A 210 -3.68 8.57 16.38
CA VAL A 210 -3.90 8.79 17.80
C VAL A 210 -3.79 10.27 18.11
N ASP A 211 -4.85 10.82 18.71
CA ASP A 211 -4.94 12.22 19.15
C ASP A 211 -4.59 13.24 18.05
N GLY A 212 -4.74 12.87 16.78
CA GLY A 212 -4.36 13.70 15.62
C GLY A 212 -2.87 14.07 15.57
N SER A 213 -2.01 13.46 16.39
CA SER A 213 -0.61 13.84 16.56
C SER A 213 0.39 12.76 16.17
N VAL A 214 0.00 11.50 16.22
CA VAL A 214 0.80 10.34 15.79
C VAL A 214 -0.03 9.52 14.82
N ALA A 215 0.56 9.11 13.71
CA ALA A 215 -0.09 8.26 12.73
C ALA A 215 0.80 7.10 12.29
N PHE A 216 0.17 6.04 11.81
CA PHE A 216 0.81 4.84 11.28
C PHE A 216 0.19 4.49 9.94
N THR A 217 1.02 4.06 8.98
CA THR A 217 0.56 3.50 7.71
C THR A 217 1.60 2.55 7.10
N GLY A 218 1.15 1.64 6.23
CA GLY A 218 2.01 0.65 5.59
C GLY A 218 1.27 -0.62 5.18
N GLY A 219 1.95 -1.77 5.16
CA GLY A 219 1.39 -3.04 4.72
C GLY A 219 0.77 -3.89 5.83
N VAL A 220 1.14 -3.69 7.11
CA VAL A 220 0.75 -4.55 8.24
C VAL A 220 -0.75 -4.42 8.56
N ASN A 221 -1.46 -5.55 8.54
CA ASN A 221 -2.84 -5.65 9.03
C ASN A 221 -2.87 -6.09 10.51
N ILE A 222 -4.06 -6.22 11.09
CA ILE A 222 -4.24 -6.71 12.46
C ILE A 222 -4.54 -8.21 12.43
N SER A 223 -3.50 -9.03 12.51
CA SER A 223 -3.56 -10.49 12.50
C SER A 223 -2.28 -11.10 13.07
N ARG A 224 -2.41 -12.29 13.66
CA ARG A 224 -1.29 -13.06 14.24
C ARG A 224 -0.20 -13.42 13.23
N VAL A 225 -0.50 -13.47 11.94
CA VAL A 225 0.50 -13.80 10.91
C VAL A 225 1.66 -12.79 10.86
N TYR A 226 1.45 -11.59 11.39
CA TYR A 226 2.48 -10.56 11.55
C TYR A 226 3.12 -10.55 12.96
N SER A 227 2.68 -11.41 13.91
CA SER A 227 3.11 -11.33 15.31
C SER A 227 4.54 -11.80 15.57
N SER A 228 5.13 -12.53 14.64
CA SER A 228 6.51 -13.02 14.72
C SER A 228 7.42 -12.23 13.80
N SER A 229 8.72 -12.12 14.17
CA SER A 229 9.69 -11.44 13.31
C SER A 229 10.15 -12.38 12.18
N SER A 230 10.04 -11.92 10.96
CA SER A 230 10.60 -12.60 9.79
C SER A 230 12.14 -12.53 9.74
N LEU A 231 12.74 -11.70 10.61
CA LEU A 231 14.18 -11.43 10.66
C LEU A 231 14.91 -12.34 11.66
N SER A 232 14.20 -13.02 12.55
CA SER A 232 14.80 -14.01 13.46
C SER A 232 15.01 -15.29 12.68
N GLY A 233 16.26 -15.67 12.43
CA GLY A 233 16.64 -16.86 11.66
C GLY A 233 16.14 -18.23 12.18
N GLU A 234 15.24 -18.23 13.16
CA GLU A 234 14.64 -19.41 13.77
C GLU A 234 13.51 -20.04 12.92
N HIS A 235 12.92 -19.29 11.98
CA HIS A 235 11.84 -19.78 11.12
C HIS A 235 12.33 -19.98 9.67
N ARG A 236 12.96 -21.12 9.41
CA ARG A 236 13.45 -21.50 8.07
C ARG A 236 12.49 -22.37 7.27
N GLY A 237 11.22 -22.44 7.63
CA GLY A 237 10.21 -23.25 6.94
C GLY A 237 9.62 -22.53 5.71
N LYS A 238 9.03 -23.32 4.78
CA LYS A 238 8.25 -22.82 3.64
C LYS A 238 6.75 -22.74 3.96
N SER A 239 6.38 -22.51 5.22
CA SER A 239 4.99 -22.47 5.63
C SER A 239 4.42 -21.06 5.49
N MET A 240 3.24 -20.94 4.89
CA MET A 240 2.49 -19.67 4.81
C MET A 240 2.01 -19.16 6.17
N ASN A 241 2.01 -20.03 7.20
CA ASN A 241 1.65 -19.68 8.58
C ASN A 241 2.85 -19.15 9.40
N GLU A 242 4.02 -19.02 8.77
CA GLU A 242 5.21 -18.42 9.40
C GLU A 242 5.18 -16.90 9.25
N ALA A 243 6.01 -16.22 10.05
CA ALA A 243 6.08 -14.76 10.14
C ALA A 243 6.05 -14.06 8.78
N TRP A 244 5.04 -13.24 8.56
CA TRP A 244 4.93 -12.42 7.36
C TRP A 244 5.91 -11.26 7.43
N ARG A 245 6.67 -11.07 6.36
CA ARG A 245 7.56 -9.93 6.19
C ARG A 245 6.79 -8.74 5.68
N ASP A 246 6.69 -7.69 6.48
CA ASP A 246 6.01 -6.47 6.09
C ASP A 246 6.73 -5.21 6.58
N THR A 247 6.28 -4.04 6.16
CA THR A 247 6.87 -2.74 6.51
C THR A 247 5.78 -1.72 6.78
N HIS A 248 6.00 -0.93 7.82
CA HIS A 248 5.12 0.15 8.26
C HIS A 248 5.94 1.39 8.59
N VAL A 249 5.30 2.53 8.74
CA VAL A 249 5.92 3.76 9.25
C VAL A 249 5.07 4.36 10.36
N GLN A 250 5.73 4.91 11.37
CA GLN A 250 5.16 5.84 12.33
C GLN A 250 5.52 7.26 11.89
N ILE A 251 4.55 8.14 11.93
CA ILE A 251 4.66 9.54 11.49
C ILE A 251 4.23 10.43 12.64
N GLU A 252 5.09 11.38 13.00
CA GLU A 252 4.85 12.46 13.96
C GLU A 252 5.07 13.78 13.24
N GLY A 253 4.20 14.77 13.45
CA GLY A 253 4.29 16.08 12.81
C GLY A 253 3.15 16.41 11.86
N PRO A 254 3.29 17.47 11.04
CA PRO A 254 2.19 18.03 10.26
C PRO A 254 1.53 17.08 9.27
N ALA A 255 2.22 16.06 8.75
CA ALA A 255 1.66 15.09 7.80
C ALA A 255 0.59 14.17 8.42
N VAL A 256 0.49 14.09 9.75
CA VAL A 256 -0.59 13.36 10.42
C VAL A 256 -1.95 13.89 10.00
N ALA A 257 -2.07 15.22 9.78
CA ALA A 257 -3.32 15.84 9.34
C ALA A 257 -3.77 15.32 7.95
N GLU A 258 -2.85 14.96 7.06
CA GLU A 258 -3.20 14.43 5.74
C GLU A 258 -3.78 13.00 5.84
N LEU A 259 -3.21 12.14 6.70
CA LEU A 259 -3.77 10.82 7.00
C LEU A 259 -5.14 10.94 7.70
N GLN A 260 -5.29 11.91 8.59
CA GLN A 260 -6.56 12.21 9.26
C GLN A 260 -7.65 12.63 8.25
N LYS A 261 -7.31 13.43 7.24
CA LYS A 261 -8.23 13.80 6.15
C LYS A 261 -8.67 12.56 5.37
N LEU A 262 -7.74 11.66 4.99
CA LEU A 262 -8.08 10.43 4.27
C LEU A 262 -9.06 9.56 5.07
N PHE A 263 -8.83 9.39 6.38
CA PHE A 263 -9.75 8.67 7.24
C PHE A 263 -11.16 9.29 7.22
N PHE A 264 -11.26 10.61 7.37
CA PHE A 264 -12.57 11.29 7.36
C PHE A 264 -13.24 11.28 5.99
N ASP A 265 -12.47 11.33 4.91
CA ASP A 265 -13.01 11.20 3.55
C ASP A 265 -13.67 9.82 3.35
N THR A 266 -13.02 8.76 3.84
CA THR A 266 -13.59 7.41 3.84
C THR A 266 -14.82 7.34 4.74
N TRP A 267 -14.73 7.88 5.97
CA TRP A 267 -15.84 7.91 6.92
C TRP A 267 -17.08 8.63 6.36
N ALA A 268 -16.88 9.79 5.75
CA ALA A 268 -17.97 10.59 5.17
C ALA A 268 -18.55 9.93 3.91
N ARG A 269 -17.70 9.40 3.03
CA ARG A 269 -18.11 8.69 1.81
C ARG A 269 -18.97 7.48 2.15
N GLU A 270 -18.57 6.73 3.17
CA GLU A 270 -19.27 5.57 3.68
C GLU A 270 -20.40 5.92 4.66
N LYS A 271 -20.75 7.21 4.81
CA LYS A 271 -21.83 7.69 5.68
C LYS A 271 -21.73 7.12 7.09
N GLY A 272 -20.54 7.19 7.66
CA GLY A 272 -20.32 6.82 9.04
C GLY A 272 -21.22 7.58 10.00
N PRO A 273 -21.45 7.06 11.21
CA PRO A 273 -22.20 7.76 12.27
C PRO A 273 -21.64 9.16 12.55
N GLU A 274 -22.47 10.04 13.10
CA GLU A 274 -21.99 11.33 13.56
C GLU A 274 -20.89 11.18 14.61
N LEU A 275 -19.78 11.85 14.40
CA LEU A 275 -18.62 11.81 15.29
C LEU A 275 -18.82 12.77 16.46
N SER A 276 -18.43 12.36 17.64
CA SER A 276 -18.42 13.24 18.82
C SER A 276 -17.46 14.42 18.59
N LYS A 277 -17.78 15.56 19.19
CA LYS A 277 -16.93 16.76 19.09
C LYS A 277 -15.59 16.51 19.81
N ARG A 278 -14.52 16.48 19.04
CA ARG A 278 -13.12 16.28 19.49
C ARG A 278 -12.19 17.22 18.74
N ASP A 279 -10.96 17.35 19.22
CA ASP A 279 -9.91 18.08 18.50
C ASP A 279 -9.19 17.14 17.50
N TYR A 280 -9.90 16.80 16.43
CA TYR A 280 -9.37 15.89 15.41
C TYR A 280 -8.19 16.47 14.62
N PHE A 281 -8.02 17.78 14.61
CA PHE A 281 -6.94 18.48 13.92
C PHE A 281 -6.24 19.46 14.86
N PRO A 282 -5.53 18.92 15.87
CA PRO A 282 -4.81 19.79 16.82
C PRO A 282 -3.71 20.57 16.12
N ALA A 283 -3.26 21.63 16.75
CA ALA A 283 -2.12 22.40 16.28
C ALA A 283 -0.85 21.52 16.32
N LEU A 284 -0.38 21.11 15.15
CA LEU A 284 0.78 20.24 15.01
C LEU A 284 2.08 21.03 15.10
N LYS A 285 3.11 20.39 15.65
CA LYS A 285 4.44 20.96 15.80
C LYS A 285 5.40 20.31 14.82
N ARG A 286 6.55 20.93 14.68
CA ARG A 286 7.66 20.30 14.00
C ARG A 286 8.27 19.23 14.91
N GLU A 287 8.23 17.98 14.48
CA GLU A 287 8.77 16.84 15.24
C GLU A 287 10.13 16.35 14.68
N GLY A 288 10.42 16.68 13.41
CA GLY A 288 11.64 16.24 12.73
C GLY A 288 12.03 17.13 11.56
N ARG A 289 12.73 16.52 10.61
CA ARG A 289 13.24 17.20 9.40
C ARG A 289 12.68 16.62 8.12
N ASP A 290 11.94 15.52 8.21
CA ASP A 290 11.49 14.78 7.04
C ASP A 290 10.48 15.60 6.25
N LEU A 291 10.66 15.57 4.94
CA LEU A 291 9.75 16.10 3.94
C LEU A 291 9.02 14.94 3.31
N MET A 292 7.70 14.97 3.30
CA MET A 292 6.92 13.85 2.81
C MET A 292 5.62 14.27 2.15
N GLU A 293 5.05 13.36 1.37
CA GLU A 293 3.69 13.42 0.84
C GLU A 293 2.88 12.24 1.35
N VAL A 294 1.58 12.43 1.55
CA VAL A 294 0.62 11.35 1.77
C VAL A 294 -0.22 11.19 0.51
N VAL A 295 0.04 10.13 -0.24
CA VAL A 295 -0.65 9.87 -1.51
C VAL A 295 -1.74 8.84 -1.30
N GLY A 296 -2.99 9.30 -1.33
CA GLY A 296 -4.18 8.45 -1.21
C GLY A 296 -4.89 8.29 -2.55
N SER A 297 -5.32 7.07 -2.89
CA SER A 297 -6.20 6.82 -4.04
C SER A 297 -7.55 6.27 -3.59
N THR A 298 -8.57 6.48 -4.42
CA THR A 298 -9.93 6.01 -4.20
C THR A 298 -10.51 5.45 -5.50
N PRO A 299 -11.26 4.34 -5.47
CA PRO A 299 -11.92 3.82 -6.65
C PRO A 299 -12.78 4.87 -7.36
N GLY A 300 -12.71 4.91 -8.69
CA GLY A 300 -13.48 5.86 -9.50
C GLY A 300 -12.83 7.22 -9.73
N GLN A 301 -11.71 7.53 -9.10
CA GLN A 301 -10.90 8.69 -9.47
C GLN A 301 -10.25 8.48 -10.84
N GLU A 302 -10.39 9.45 -11.75
CA GLU A 302 -9.88 9.33 -13.12
C GLU A 302 -8.34 9.34 -13.20
N ASN A 303 -7.70 10.07 -12.32
CA ASN A 303 -6.25 10.31 -12.33
C ASN A 303 -5.40 9.15 -11.79
N ARG A 304 -6.00 8.14 -11.12
CA ARG A 304 -5.28 6.93 -10.65
C ARG A 304 -3.93 7.25 -10.01
N ILE A 305 -3.95 8.08 -9.00
CA ILE A 305 -2.77 8.77 -8.48
C ILE A 305 -1.64 7.83 -8.04
N THR A 306 -1.94 6.73 -7.32
CA THR A 306 -0.92 5.78 -6.89
C THR A 306 -0.24 5.06 -8.07
N TYR A 307 -0.99 4.80 -9.15
CA TYR A 307 -0.43 4.27 -10.38
C TYR A 307 0.56 5.25 -11.03
N ILE A 308 0.14 6.50 -11.19
CA ILE A 308 1.00 7.54 -11.79
C ILE A 308 2.22 7.82 -10.92
N MET A 309 2.06 7.81 -9.60
CA MET A 309 3.16 7.96 -8.66
C MET A 309 4.27 6.93 -8.92
N TYR A 310 3.93 5.65 -9.04
CA TYR A 310 4.92 4.61 -9.30
C TYR A 310 5.49 4.67 -10.71
N VAL A 311 4.63 4.78 -11.74
CA VAL A 311 5.09 4.80 -13.14
C VAL A 311 6.00 6.00 -13.40
N SER A 312 5.65 7.19 -12.89
CA SER A 312 6.50 8.37 -13.03
C SER A 312 7.83 8.22 -12.29
N ALA A 313 7.81 7.68 -11.07
CA ALA A 313 9.04 7.44 -10.30
C ALA A 313 9.99 6.48 -11.04
N PHE A 314 9.46 5.43 -11.68
CA PHE A 314 10.27 4.50 -12.49
C PHE A 314 10.82 5.16 -13.76
N ILE A 315 10.03 6.02 -14.44
CA ILE A 315 10.46 6.73 -15.64
C ILE A 315 11.55 7.77 -15.33
N TYR A 316 11.45 8.45 -14.19
CA TYR A 316 12.39 9.49 -13.79
C TYR A 316 13.60 9.00 -13.00
N ALA A 317 13.68 7.70 -12.71
CA ALA A 317 14.84 7.10 -12.06
C ALA A 317 16.10 7.20 -12.94
N GLN A 318 17.23 7.54 -12.32
CA GLN A 318 18.51 7.77 -13.00
C GLN A 318 19.60 6.78 -12.58
N ASN A 319 19.57 6.30 -11.33
CA ASN A 319 20.64 5.47 -10.77
C ASN A 319 20.15 4.07 -10.40
N PHE A 320 19.10 3.97 -9.57
CA PHE A 320 18.55 2.69 -9.17
C PHE A 320 17.07 2.73 -8.81
N ILE A 321 16.41 1.57 -8.95
CA ILE A 321 15.06 1.28 -8.48
C ILE A 321 15.12 0.01 -7.65
N TYR A 322 14.86 0.09 -6.35
CA TYR A 322 14.73 -1.05 -5.45
C TYR A 322 13.29 -1.17 -4.99
N LEU A 323 12.59 -2.19 -5.48
CA LEU A 323 11.17 -2.41 -5.27
C LEU A 323 10.92 -3.71 -4.51
N THR A 324 10.07 -3.67 -3.49
CA THR A 324 9.54 -4.86 -2.81
C THR A 324 8.02 -4.88 -2.96
N ASN A 325 7.46 -5.96 -3.50
CA ASN A 325 6.02 -6.04 -3.70
C ASN A 325 5.51 -7.50 -3.66
N PRO A 326 4.40 -7.79 -2.93
CA PRO A 326 3.90 -9.17 -2.76
C PRO A 326 3.07 -9.65 -3.96
N TYR A 327 2.26 -8.76 -4.53
CA TYR A 327 1.37 -9.07 -5.66
C TYR A 327 1.79 -8.22 -6.85
N PHE A 328 2.75 -8.76 -7.59
CA PHE A 328 3.37 -8.09 -8.72
C PHE A 328 2.79 -8.62 -10.04
N VAL A 329 1.65 -8.05 -10.42
CA VAL A 329 0.97 -8.34 -11.70
C VAL A 329 0.91 -7.04 -12.52
N PRO A 330 2.08 -6.54 -12.96
CA PRO A 330 2.20 -5.21 -13.54
C PRO A 330 1.53 -5.14 -14.92
N ASP A 331 0.94 -3.98 -15.20
CA ASP A 331 0.45 -3.66 -16.52
C ASP A 331 1.61 -3.39 -17.52
N LYS A 332 1.25 -3.20 -18.79
CA LYS A 332 2.24 -2.98 -19.86
C LYS A 332 3.10 -1.74 -19.63
N GLN A 333 2.53 -0.62 -19.14
CA GLN A 333 3.30 0.63 -18.95
C GLN A 333 4.29 0.49 -17.79
N THR A 334 3.87 -0.14 -16.68
CA THR A 334 4.76 -0.45 -15.54
C THR A 334 5.91 -1.35 -15.98
N VAL A 335 5.64 -2.42 -16.74
CA VAL A 335 6.70 -3.30 -17.27
C VAL A 335 7.63 -2.51 -18.20
N THR A 336 7.09 -1.68 -19.08
CA THR A 336 7.89 -0.86 -20.01
C THR A 336 8.79 0.11 -19.23
N ALA A 337 8.26 0.84 -18.23
CA ALA A 337 9.04 1.78 -17.44
C ALA A 337 10.23 1.09 -16.73
N LEU A 338 10.01 -0.07 -16.08
CA LEU A 338 11.06 -0.83 -15.40
C LEU A 338 12.11 -1.40 -16.37
N THR A 339 11.66 -1.93 -17.53
CA THR A 339 12.58 -2.51 -18.53
C THR A 339 13.39 -1.46 -19.26
N ASP A 340 12.81 -0.31 -19.54
CA ASP A 340 13.52 0.78 -20.19
C ASP A 340 14.52 1.44 -19.23
N ALA A 341 14.15 1.64 -17.95
CA ALA A 341 15.11 2.07 -16.93
C ALA A 341 16.33 1.13 -16.89
N ALA A 342 16.12 -0.19 -16.80
CA ALA A 342 17.21 -1.17 -16.78
C ALA A 342 18.07 -1.14 -18.05
N ARG A 343 17.46 -1.00 -19.24
CA ARG A 343 18.19 -0.89 -20.52
C ARG A 343 19.02 0.39 -20.63
N HIS A 344 18.60 1.46 -19.95
CA HIS A 344 19.35 2.73 -19.90
C HIS A 344 20.39 2.76 -18.76
N GLY A 345 20.62 1.64 -18.09
CA GLY A 345 21.69 1.49 -17.10
C GLY A 345 21.29 1.71 -15.65
N VAL A 346 19.99 1.94 -15.37
CA VAL A 346 19.46 2.02 -14.00
C VAL A 346 19.53 0.64 -13.35
N ASP A 347 20.05 0.53 -12.11
CA ASP A 347 20.10 -0.73 -11.35
C ASP A 347 18.71 -1.09 -10.81
N VAL A 348 17.93 -1.85 -11.56
CA VAL A 348 16.58 -2.26 -11.18
C VAL A 348 16.62 -3.61 -10.47
N LYS A 349 16.28 -3.61 -9.16
CA LYS A 349 16.14 -4.81 -8.33
C LYS A 349 14.72 -4.92 -7.81
N ILE A 350 14.11 -6.10 -7.90
CA ILE A 350 12.75 -6.35 -7.40
C ILE A 350 12.76 -7.58 -6.50
N ILE A 351 12.28 -7.43 -5.25
CA ILE A 351 12.06 -8.55 -4.33
C ILE A 351 10.58 -8.93 -4.38
N LEU A 352 10.33 -10.20 -4.63
CA LEU A 352 9.02 -10.80 -4.81
C LEU A 352 8.85 -11.99 -3.85
N PRO A 353 7.64 -12.45 -3.57
CA PRO A 353 7.45 -13.61 -2.71
C PRO A 353 7.93 -14.90 -3.38
N GLY A 354 8.61 -15.76 -2.64
CA GLY A 354 8.92 -17.14 -3.08
C GLY A 354 7.75 -18.11 -2.85
N ILE A 355 6.81 -17.73 -1.97
CA ILE A 355 5.51 -18.37 -1.72
C ILE A 355 4.45 -17.29 -1.64
N SER A 356 3.19 -17.59 -1.99
CA SER A 356 2.08 -16.63 -1.94
C SER A 356 0.80 -17.32 -1.50
N ASP A 357 -0.02 -16.60 -0.75
CA ASP A 357 -1.39 -16.95 -0.40
C ASP A 357 -2.33 -16.81 -1.62
N GLU A 358 -1.99 -15.93 -2.59
CA GLU A 358 -2.74 -15.70 -3.82
C GLU A 358 -2.07 -16.39 -5.02
N THR A 359 -2.33 -17.68 -5.19
CA THR A 359 -1.71 -18.53 -6.24
C THR A 359 -1.87 -17.94 -7.64
N THR A 360 -3.00 -17.34 -7.96
CA THR A 360 -3.28 -16.79 -9.30
C THR A 360 -2.40 -15.58 -9.58
N ALA A 361 -2.32 -14.64 -8.64
CA ALA A 361 -1.45 -13.45 -8.74
C ALA A 361 0.03 -13.86 -8.79
N PHE A 362 0.43 -14.87 -8.02
CA PHE A 362 1.78 -15.40 -8.01
C PHE A 362 2.24 -15.88 -9.40
N TYR A 363 1.46 -16.76 -10.05
CA TYR A 363 1.83 -17.25 -11.38
C TYR A 363 1.66 -16.18 -12.47
N ALA A 364 0.67 -15.31 -12.36
CA ALA A 364 0.52 -14.18 -13.29
C ALA A 364 1.75 -13.25 -13.23
N GLY A 365 2.25 -12.93 -12.04
CA GLY A 365 3.48 -12.16 -11.85
C GLY A 365 4.70 -12.83 -12.47
N ARG A 366 4.90 -14.12 -12.20
CA ARG A 366 6.00 -14.93 -12.76
C ARG A 366 6.00 -14.97 -14.29
N SER A 367 4.85 -14.81 -14.94
CA SER A 367 4.76 -14.74 -16.41
C SER A 367 5.55 -13.59 -17.01
N HIS A 368 5.84 -12.54 -16.26
CA HIS A 368 6.61 -11.36 -16.69
C HIS A 368 8.13 -11.54 -16.51
N TYR A 369 8.59 -12.51 -15.70
CA TYR A 369 10.00 -12.66 -15.31
C TYR A 369 10.95 -12.78 -16.52
N THR A 370 10.59 -13.58 -17.53
CA THR A 370 11.43 -13.75 -18.72
C THR A 370 11.70 -12.42 -19.43
N HIS A 371 10.69 -11.54 -19.51
CA HIS A 371 10.84 -10.24 -20.15
C HIS A 371 11.69 -9.28 -19.32
N LEU A 372 11.43 -9.21 -18.02
CA LEU A 372 12.18 -8.40 -17.07
C LEU A 372 13.65 -8.80 -17.03
N LEU A 373 13.95 -10.09 -16.85
CA LEU A 373 15.31 -10.61 -16.81
C LEU A 373 16.09 -10.35 -18.11
N LYS A 374 15.45 -10.51 -19.28
CA LYS A 374 16.07 -10.20 -20.59
C LYS A 374 16.39 -8.72 -20.75
N SER A 375 15.72 -7.86 -20.04
CA SER A 375 15.92 -6.40 -20.09
C SER A 375 16.96 -5.92 -19.04
N GLY A 376 17.54 -6.83 -18.23
CA GLY A 376 18.54 -6.48 -17.23
C GLY A 376 17.97 -6.25 -15.81
N VAL A 377 16.67 -6.37 -15.61
CA VAL A 377 16.07 -6.28 -14.27
C VAL A 377 16.50 -7.48 -13.44
N LYS A 378 16.94 -7.25 -12.21
CA LYS A 378 17.36 -8.29 -11.25
C LYS A 378 16.17 -8.67 -10.37
N LEU A 379 15.77 -9.94 -10.40
CA LEU A 379 14.63 -10.45 -9.64
C LEU A 379 15.14 -11.34 -8.49
N TYR A 380 14.49 -11.19 -7.34
CA TYR A 380 14.80 -11.95 -6.12
C TYR A 380 13.50 -12.53 -5.58
N GLU A 381 13.48 -13.82 -5.24
CA GLU A 381 12.35 -14.46 -4.54
C GLU A 381 12.74 -14.72 -3.08
N ARG A 382 11.97 -14.17 -2.15
CA ARG A 382 12.20 -14.37 -0.71
C ARG A 382 12.06 -15.84 -0.33
N ARG A 383 13.01 -16.34 0.49
CA ARG A 383 13.11 -17.75 0.83
C ARG A 383 12.15 -18.21 1.92
N ALA A 384 11.89 -17.37 2.91
CA ALA A 384 11.15 -17.74 4.11
C ALA A 384 9.99 -16.77 4.40
N GLY A 385 8.88 -17.33 4.86
CA GLY A 385 7.67 -16.59 5.18
C GLY A 385 7.00 -15.94 3.97
N MET A 386 5.81 -15.42 4.15
CA MET A 386 5.11 -14.63 3.13
C MET A 386 5.69 -13.20 3.10
N LEU A 387 6.14 -12.75 1.93
CA LEU A 387 6.46 -11.35 1.72
C LEU A 387 5.17 -10.57 1.49
N HIS A 388 4.93 -9.52 2.28
CA HIS A 388 3.72 -8.69 2.11
C HIS A 388 4.03 -7.17 2.08
N ALA A 389 5.30 -6.77 2.16
CA ALA A 389 5.72 -5.36 2.10
C ALA A 389 5.49 -4.74 0.72
N LYS A 390 5.06 -3.48 0.69
CA LYS A 390 4.90 -2.66 -0.51
C LYS A 390 5.75 -1.40 -0.33
N THR A 391 7.00 -1.51 -0.77
CA THR A 391 8.00 -0.45 -0.58
C THR A 391 8.82 -0.23 -1.84
N ALA A 392 9.28 0.98 -2.03
CA ALA A 392 10.30 1.29 -3.02
C ALA A 392 11.26 2.35 -2.48
N VAL A 393 12.52 2.27 -2.91
CA VAL A 393 13.51 3.34 -2.75
C VAL A 393 14.19 3.57 -4.09
N ILE A 394 14.25 4.82 -4.51
CA ILE A 394 14.73 5.21 -5.84
C ILE A 394 15.74 6.34 -5.71
N ASP A 395 16.88 6.17 -6.35
CA ASP A 395 17.97 7.16 -6.46
C ASP A 395 18.49 7.70 -5.11
N GLY A 396 18.22 7.01 -3.98
CA GLY A 396 18.62 7.44 -2.66
C GLY A 396 17.95 8.71 -2.13
N VAL A 397 16.86 9.15 -2.77
CA VAL A 397 16.18 10.40 -2.42
C VAL A 397 14.67 10.29 -2.30
N TRP A 398 14.09 9.28 -2.90
CA TRP A 398 12.64 9.02 -2.90
C TRP A 398 12.36 7.63 -2.33
N SER A 399 11.54 7.59 -1.30
CA SER A 399 11.14 6.33 -0.67
C SER A 399 9.64 6.29 -0.50
N THR A 400 9.03 5.11 -0.65
CA THR A 400 7.62 4.92 -0.34
C THR A 400 7.38 3.67 0.48
N VAL A 401 6.50 3.80 1.48
CA VAL A 401 5.93 2.71 2.28
C VAL A 401 4.41 2.86 2.27
N GLY A 402 3.68 1.81 1.90
CA GLY A 402 2.23 1.94 1.80
C GLY A 402 1.49 0.63 1.65
N SER A 403 0.26 0.73 1.18
CA SER A 403 -0.64 -0.41 1.00
C SER A 403 -0.74 -0.89 -0.45
N THR A 404 -0.24 -0.12 -1.44
CA THR A 404 -0.47 -0.32 -2.87
C THR A 404 0.33 -1.48 -3.45
N ASN A 405 -0.33 -2.51 -3.96
CA ASN A 405 0.30 -3.56 -4.76
C ASN A 405 0.51 -3.10 -6.22
N MET A 406 1.41 -3.79 -6.92
CA MET A 406 1.64 -3.59 -8.36
C MET A 406 0.67 -4.43 -9.19
N ASP A 407 -0.63 -4.25 -8.98
CA ASP A 407 -1.70 -4.94 -9.68
C ASP A 407 -2.86 -4.01 -10.05
N LEU A 408 -3.75 -4.48 -10.92
CA LEU A 408 -4.88 -3.68 -11.39
C LEU A 408 -5.94 -3.43 -10.31
N TRP A 409 -6.04 -4.31 -9.32
CA TRP A 409 -7.00 -4.11 -8.22
C TRP A 409 -6.60 -2.93 -7.36
N SER A 410 -5.34 -2.85 -6.96
CA SER A 410 -4.83 -1.71 -6.20
C SER A 410 -4.97 -0.40 -6.98
N PHE A 411 -4.68 -0.41 -8.28
CA PHE A 411 -4.74 0.82 -9.07
C PHE A 411 -6.15 1.27 -9.47
N LEU A 412 -7.12 0.35 -9.59
CA LEU A 412 -8.44 0.66 -10.14
C LEU A 412 -9.59 0.55 -9.14
N ARG A 413 -9.46 -0.32 -8.14
CA ARG A 413 -10.59 -0.79 -7.33
C ARG A 413 -10.43 -0.60 -5.83
N ASN A 414 -9.21 -0.37 -5.35
CA ASN A 414 -8.96 -0.21 -3.93
C ASN A 414 -8.80 1.25 -3.54
N ASP A 415 -9.24 1.58 -2.32
CA ASP A 415 -8.67 2.68 -1.58
C ASP A 415 -7.28 2.27 -1.11
N GLU A 416 -6.28 3.06 -1.46
CA GLU A 416 -4.87 2.81 -1.11
C GLU A 416 -4.27 4.06 -0.48
N VAL A 417 -3.16 3.89 0.25
CA VAL A 417 -2.38 4.98 0.81
C VAL A 417 -0.89 4.66 0.78
N ASN A 418 -0.09 5.63 0.39
CA ASN A 418 1.36 5.57 0.44
C ASN A 418 1.91 6.81 1.15
N ALA A 419 2.80 6.59 2.11
CA ALA A 419 3.70 7.61 2.60
C ALA A 419 4.90 7.69 1.65
N VAL A 420 5.14 8.85 1.07
CA VAL A 420 6.31 9.14 0.22
C VAL A 420 7.22 10.05 1.00
N ILE A 421 8.43 9.61 1.29
CA ILE A 421 9.41 10.34 2.10
C ILE A 421 10.59 10.72 1.21
N LEU A 422 10.98 12.01 1.27
CA LEU A 422 12.02 12.58 0.44
C LEU A 422 13.28 12.87 1.28
N GLY A 423 14.43 12.46 0.76
CA GLY A 423 15.73 12.72 1.35
C GLY A 423 16.51 11.46 1.66
N ARG A 424 17.83 11.66 1.78
CA ARG A 424 18.82 10.58 1.89
C ARG A 424 18.74 9.84 3.22
N ASP A 425 18.44 10.51 4.31
CA ASP A 425 18.47 9.89 5.63
C ASP A 425 17.51 8.70 5.69
N PHE A 426 16.24 8.90 5.35
CA PHE A 426 15.25 7.82 5.31
C PHE A 426 15.51 6.83 4.17
N ALA A 427 15.96 7.31 3.00
CA ALA A 427 16.31 6.43 1.88
C ALA A 427 17.44 5.45 2.26
N THR A 428 18.44 5.89 3.03
CA THR A 428 19.54 5.02 3.50
C THR A 428 19.01 3.89 4.40
N GLU A 429 18.04 4.19 5.28
CA GLU A 429 17.39 3.14 6.10
C GLU A 429 16.63 2.14 5.22
N MET A 430 15.92 2.63 4.20
CA MET A 430 15.19 1.81 3.24
C MET A 430 16.11 0.94 2.38
N GLU A 431 17.25 1.48 1.93
CA GLU A 431 18.27 0.74 1.20
C GLU A 431 18.88 -0.38 2.07
N ALA A 432 19.22 -0.06 3.32
CA ALA A 432 19.74 -1.05 4.26
C ALA A 432 18.75 -2.19 4.54
N MET A 433 17.46 -1.85 4.68
CA MET A 433 16.39 -2.82 4.82
C MET A 433 16.27 -3.68 3.56
N PHE A 434 16.25 -3.07 2.37
CA PHE A 434 16.16 -3.77 1.09
C PHE A 434 17.32 -4.74 0.87
N GLU A 435 18.57 -4.30 1.07
CA GLU A 435 19.74 -5.15 0.91
C GLU A 435 19.75 -6.32 1.91
N LYS A 436 19.26 -6.12 3.13
CA LYS A 436 19.04 -7.21 4.07
C LYS A 436 18.03 -8.23 3.52
N ASP A 437 16.89 -7.78 2.98
CA ASP A 437 15.88 -8.65 2.37
C ASP A 437 16.47 -9.39 1.13
N VAL A 438 17.36 -8.76 0.36
CA VAL A 438 18.11 -9.41 -0.73
C VAL A 438 18.94 -10.58 -0.20
N THR A 439 19.66 -10.43 0.93
CA THR A 439 20.45 -11.53 1.52
C THR A 439 19.60 -12.72 1.94
N GLU A 440 18.32 -12.49 2.22
CA GLU A 440 17.33 -13.51 2.60
C GLU A 440 16.50 -14.02 1.41
N SER A 441 16.89 -13.66 0.18
CA SER A 441 16.20 -14.01 -1.07
C SER A 441 17.10 -14.84 -1.99
N ASN A 442 16.49 -15.53 -2.95
CA ASN A 442 17.18 -16.21 -4.04
C ASN A 442 17.12 -15.34 -5.28
N GLN A 443 18.26 -14.98 -5.84
CA GLN A 443 18.31 -14.32 -7.13
C GLN A 443 17.87 -15.28 -8.24
N ILE A 444 17.01 -14.79 -9.13
CA ILE A 444 16.53 -15.53 -10.29
C ILE A 444 17.40 -15.18 -11.50
N TYR A 445 18.05 -16.17 -12.07
CA TYR A 445 18.87 -16.00 -13.26
C TYR A 445 18.16 -16.50 -14.51
N LEU A 446 18.24 -15.76 -15.61
CA LEU A 446 17.55 -16.05 -16.89
C LEU A 446 17.83 -17.47 -17.38
N GLU A 447 19.06 -17.97 -17.25
CA GLU A 447 19.41 -19.31 -17.73
C GLU A 447 18.69 -20.41 -16.92
N GLN A 448 18.67 -20.28 -15.59
CA GLN A 448 17.98 -21.22 -14.70
C GLN A 448 16.48 -21.12 -14.88
N TRP A 449 15.96 -19.90 -15.01
CA TRP A 449 14.55 -19.61 -15.25
C TRP A 449 14.03 -20.28 -16.55
N GLY A 450 14.86 -20.30 -17.60
CA GLY A 450 14.56 -20.99 -18.86
C GLY A 450 14.36 -22.50 -18.74
N LYS A 451 14.95 -23.12 -17.69
CA LYS A 451 14.90 -24.57 -17.44
C LYS A 451 13.73 -25.02 -16.53
N ARG A 452 12.86 -24.09 -16.08
CA ARG A 452 11.74 -24.44 -15.19
C ARG A 452 10.76 -25.42 -15.83
N PRO A 453 10.04 -26.25 -15.04
CA PRO A 453 9.11 -27.26 -15.54
C PRO A 453 8.03 -26.70 -16.47
N LEU A 454 7.61 -27.51 -17.46
CA LEU A 454 6.54 -27.11 -18.38
C LEU A 454 5.23 -26.83 -17.66
N SER A 455 4.93 -27.55 -16.56
CA SER A 455 3.75 -27.34 -15.73
C SER A 455 3.71 -25.91 -15.14
N GLU A 456 4.84 -25.37 -14.71
CA GLU A 456 4.93 -23.99 -14.20
C GLU A 456 4.66 -22.99 -15.33
N ARG A 457 5.23 -23.21 -16.50
CA ARG A 457 5.03 -22.35 -17.68
C ARG A 457 3.56 -22.34 -18.14
N ILE A 458 2.88 -23.49 -18.04
CA ILE A 458 1.44 -23.57 -18.36
C ILE A 458 0.61 -22.77 -17.35
N LYS A 459 0.89 -22.89 -16.05
CA LYS A 459 0.21 -22.12 -15.01
C LYS A 459 0.40 -20.61 -15.24
N GLU A 460 1.63 -20.16 -15.47
CA GLU A 460 1.96 -18.78 -15.79
C GLU A 460 1.20 -18.26 -17.04
N TRP A 461 1.12 -19.08 -18.09
CA TRP A 461 0.40 -18.70 -19.29
C TRP A 461 -1.12 -18.60 -19.05
N LEU A 462 -1.71 -19.57 -18.34
CA LEU A 462 -3.15 -19.56 -18.02
C LEU A 462 -3.52 -18.37 -17.12
N THR A 463 -2.74 -18.12 -16.06
CA THR A 463 -3.03 -17.01 -15.13
C THR A 463 -2.80 -15.64 -15.77
N ARG A 464 -1.87 -15.53 -16.72
CA ARG A 464 -1.68 -14.30 -17.50
C ARG A 464 -2.93 -13.89 -18.29
N LEU A 465 -3.74 -14.83 -18.74
CA LEU A 465 -5.02 -14.53 -19.40
C LEU A 465 -6.01 -13.88 -18.43
N LEU A 466 -5.85 -14.12 -17.13
CA LEU A 466 -6.68 -13.58 -16.07
C LEU A 466 -6.12 -12.29 -15.44
N GLN A 467 -4.95 -11.82 -15.86
CA GLN A 467 -4.26 -10.67 -15.25
C GLN A 467 -5.11 -9.39 -15.16
N TYR A 468 -6.08 -9.24 -16.06
CA TYR A 468 -7.01 -8.10 -16.03
C TYR A 468 -7.99 -8.16 -14.86
N TRP A 469 -8.14 -9.33 -14.25
CA TRP A 469 -9.06 -9.59 -13.15
C TRP A 469 -8.33 -9.73 -11.79
N LEU A 470 -7.02 -9.47 -11.81
CA LEU A 470 -6.11 -9.56 -10.66
C LEU A 470 -5.55 -8.13 -10.27
#